data_be54520e206a1979470ed5ba44235b66
#
_entry.id   be54520e206a1979470ed5ba44235b66
#
_cell.length_a   1.000
_cell.length_b   1.000
_cell.length_c   1.000
_cell.angle_alpha   90.00
_cell.angle_beta   90.00
_cell.angle_gamma   90.00
#
_symmetry.space_group_name_H-M   'P 1'
#
loop_
_entity.id
_entity.type
_entity.pdbx_description
1 polymer ?
#
loop_
_entity_poly.entity_id
_entity_poly.type
_entity_poly.pdbx_seq_one_letter_code
_entity_poly.pdbx_strand_id
1 'polypeptide(L)'
;MKDRRLVHRLSRADPDALRQIYHRYKDDLLTVAMALLADPDAAEDCVHDVFVHFAGAPADMRADRNLKGYLMRCVANRAKNLIKRQQLQPVHQIDEPDYAGEQDCPEGRLIVSEESMRIFEAMAKLPCEQREVVSLHIHGQMKFREIAEQLEVSINTVQSRYRYGIEKLRTFL
;
A
#
# COMPACT_ATOMS: atom_id res chain seq x y z
N MET A 1 15.00 -9.16 13.32
CA MET A 1 16.22 -8.49 13.85
C MET A 1 16.86 -7.51 12.86
N LYS A 2 16.82 -7.75 11.53
CA LYS A 2 17.44 -6.85 10.52
C LYS A 2 16.74 -5.47 10.43
N ASP A 3 15.42 -5.42 10.52
CA ASP A 3 14.66 -4.17 10.38
C ASP A 3 14.89 -3.17 11.51
N ARG A 4 15.02 -3.63 12.74
CA ARG A 4 15.37 -2.78 13.87
C ARG A 4 16.70 -2.04 13.69
N ARG A 5 17.68 -2.72 13.08
CA ARG A 5 18.99 -2.11 12.79
C ARG A 5 18.86 -1.05 11.69
N LEU A 6 18.05 -1.31 10.66
CA LEU A 6 17.83 -0.35 9.58
C LEU A 6 17.07 0.89 10.08
N VAL A 7 16.03 0.70 10.89
CA VAL A 7 15.30 1.81 11.52
C VAL A 7 16.21 2.64 12.44
N HIS A 8 17.07 1.99 13.23
CA HIS A 8 18.03 2.70 14.07
C HIS A 8 19.09 3.46 13.25
N ARG A 9 19.56 2.92 12.13
CA ARG A 9 20.46 3.65 11.20
C ARG A 9 19.74 4.83 10.55
N LEU A 10 18.49 4.65 10.14
CA LEU A 10 17.67 5.72 9.57
C LEU A 10 17.44 6.87 10.57
N SER A 11 17.29 6.58 11.88
CA SER A 11 17.18 7.63 12.91
C SER A 11 18.45 8.47 13.08
N ARG A 12 19.58 7.98 12.57
CA ARG A 12 20.87 8.70 12.49
C ARG A 12 21.11 9.39 11.14
N ALA A 13 20.04 9.56 10.35
CA ALA A 13 20.09 10.17 9.01
C ALA A 13 20.99 9.42 8.02
N ASP A 14 21.10 8.09 8.15
CA ASP A 14 21.86 7.27 7.21
C ASP A 14 21.01 7.02 5.95
N PRO A 15 21.38 7.60 4.78
CA PRO A 15 20.59 7.49 3.56
C PRO A 15 20.56 6.07 2.99
N ASP A 16 21.61 5.27 3.23
CA ASP A 16 21.65 3.89 2.78
C ASP A 16 20.67 3.00 3.53
N ALA A 17 20.31 3.35 4.77
CA ALA A 17 19.29 2.63 5.52
C ALA A 17 17.91 2.78 4.87
N LEU A 18 17.53 3.99 4.43
CA LEU A 18 16.28 4.23 3.69
C LEU A 18 16.26 3.48 2.37
N ARG A 19 17.35 3.53 1.60
CA ARG A 19 17.48 2.80 0.33
C ARG A 19 17.29 1.30 0.53
N GLN A 20 17.90 0.70 1.57
CA GLN A 20 17.75 -0.72 1.88
C GLN A 20 16.31 -1.09 2.28
N ILE A 21 15.61 -0.22 3.05
CA ILE A 21 14.21 -0.42 3.42
C ILE A 21 13.35 -0.33 2.15
N TYR A 22 13.57 0.66 1.30
CA TYR A 22 12.87 0.84 0.04
C TYR A 22 12.99 -0.40 -0.84
N HIS A 23 14.20 -0.85 -1.20
CA HIS A 23 14.40 -2.02 -2.04
C HIS A 23 13.83 -3.32 -1.44
N ARG A 24 13.74 -3.41 -0.12
CA ARG A 24 13.18 -4.59 0.55
C ARG A 24 11.68 -4.69 0.45
N TYR A 25 10.97 -3.55 0.52
CA TYR A 25 9.52 -3.53 0.69
C TYR A 25 8.76 -2.94 -0.48
N LYS A 26 9.44 -2.26 -1.41
CA LYS A 26 8.83 -1.58 -2.56
C LYS A 26 7.83 -2.48 -3.30
N ASP A 27 8.25 -3.67 -3.70
CA ASP A 27 7.43 -4.55 -4.53
C ASP A 27 6.18 -5.06 -3.80
N ASP A 28 6.32 -5.43 -2.53
CA ASP A 28 5.20 -5.84 -1.68
C ASP A 28 4.20 -4.68 -1.49
N LEU A 29 4.70 -3.45 -1.25
CA LEU A 29 3.88 -2.26 -1.06
C LEU A 29 3.18 -1.86 -2.35
N LEU A 30 3.88 -1.93 -3.47
CA LEU A 30 3.33 -1.62 -4.79
C LEU A 30 2.22 -2.61 -5.17
N THR A 31 2.41 -3.90 -4.88
CA THR A 31 1.36 -4.91 -5.10
C THR A 31 0.10 -4.62 -4.28
N VAL A 32 0.23 -4.20 -3.01
CA VAL A 32 -0.92 -3.80 -2.19
C VAL A 32 -1.57 -2.53 -2.72
N ALA A 33 -0.78 -1.52 -3.12
CA ALA A 33 -1.29 -0.28 -3.70
C ALA A 33 -2.06 -0.57 -5.01
N MET A 34 -1.51 -1.41 -5.91
CA MET A 34 -2.18 -1.86 -7.13
C MET A 34 -3.50 -2.58 -6.84
N ALA A 35 -3.52 -3.50 -5.88
CA ALA A 35 -4.73 -4.21 -5.49
C ALA A 35 -5.83 -3.28 -4.93
N LEU A 36 -5.45 -2.14 -4.35
CA LEU A 36 -6.38 -1.15 -3.80
C LEU A 36 -6.84 -0.13 -4.85
N LEU A 37 -5.94 0.34 -5.71
CA LEU A 37 -6.16 1.47 -6.62
C LEU A 37 -6.51 1.01 -8.04
N ALA A 38 -6.01 -0.14 -8.47
CA ALA A 38 -6.11 -0.68 -9.84
C ALA A 38 -5.59 0.30 -10.93
N ASP A 39 -4.68 1.18 -10.53
CA ASP A 39 -4.06 2.21 -11.36
C ASP A 39 -2.56 2.21 -11.06
N PRO A 40 -1.70 1.89 -12.05
CA PRO A 40 -0.26 1.80 -11.86
C PRO A 40 0.39 3.11 -11.41
N ASP A 41 0.02 4.21 -12.03
CA ASP A 41 0.62 5.52 -11.75
C ASP A 41 0.20 5.99 -10.34
N ALA A 42 -1.07 5.87 -10.01
CA ALA A 42 -1.56 6.16 -8.66
C ALA A 42 -0.94 5.23 -7.59
N ALA A 43 -0.64 3.99 -7.93
CA ALA A 43 0.01 3.05 -7.01
C ALA A 43 1.49 3.41 -6.77
N GLU A 44 2.23 3.78 -7.81
CA GLU A 44 3.61 4.27 -7.71
C GLU A 44 3.68 5.54 -6.87
N ASP A 45 2.84 6.52 -7.15
CA ASP A 45 2.73 7.77 -6.38
C ASP A 45 2.38 7.50 -4.91
N CYS A 46 1.43 6.60 -4.67
CA CYS A 46 1.05 6.21 -3.31
C CYS A 46 2.22 5.65 -2.51
N VAL A 47 3.00 4.75 -3.11
CA VAL A 47 4.18 4.15 -2.47
C VAL A 47 5.29 5.18 -2.28
N HIS A 48 5.53 6.04 -3.28
CA HIS A 48 6.50 7.12 -3.17
C HIS A 48 6.17 8.06 -1.99
N ASP A 49 4.95 8.55 -1.93
CA ASP A 49 4.46 9.40 -0.84
C ASP A 49 4.66 8.76 0.54
N VAL A 50 4.38 7.45 0.65
CA VAL A 50 4.57 6.71 1.90
C VAL A 50 6.04 6.70 2.31
N PHE A 51 6.97 6.52 1.38
CA PHE A 51 8.40 6.55 1.69
C PHE A 51 8.92 7.96 2.01
N VAL A 52 8.44 8.99 1.33
CA VAL A 52 8.75 10.39 1.66
C VAL A 52 8.29 10.71 3.09
N HIS A 53 7.05 10.35 3.41
CA HIS A 53 6.52 10.54 4.77
C HIS A 53 7.29 9.74 5.81
N PHE A 54 7.60 8.48 5.52
CA PHE A 54 8.37 7.60 6.39
C PHE A 54 9.78 8.14 6.65
N ALA A 55 10.45 8.70 5.64
CA ALA A 55 11.76 9.32 5.79
C ALA A 55 11.75 10.53 6.73
N GLY A 56 10.68 11.33 6.72
CA GLY A 56 10.48 12.48 7.60
C GLY A 56 9.90 12.17 8.97
N ALA A 57 9.39 10.95 9.21
CA ALA A 57 8.73 10.61 10.46
C ALA A 57 9.69 10.57 11.66
N PRO A 58 9.25 10.90 12.88
CA PRO A 58 10.04 10.75 14.10
C PRO A 58 10.52 9.32 14.34
N ALA A 59 11.67 9.17 15.00
CA ALA A 59 12.34 7.88 15.19
C ALA A 59 11.51 6.87 16.01
N ASP A 60 10.73 7.34 16.97
CA ASP A 60 9.82 6.54 17.80
C ASP A 60 8.64 5.98 17.01
N MET A 61 8.10 6.72 16.05
CA MET A 61 7.07 6.21 15.14
C MET A 61 7.59 5.14 14.18
N ARG A 62 8.90 5.15 13.88
CA ARG A 62 9.57 4.14 13.02
C ARG A 62 9.95 2.88 13.79
N ALA A 63 9.96 2.95 15.13
CA ALA A 63 10.45 1.87 16.01
C ALA A 63 9.46 0.71 16.18
N ASP A 64 8.37 0.65 15.41
CA ASP A 64 7.41 -0.44 15.47
C ASP A 64 8.11 -1.79 15.24
N ARG A 65 7.71 -2.79 16.03
CA ARG A 65 8.29 -4.13 15.98
C ARG A 65 8.09 -4.81 14.62
N ASN A 66 7.08 -4.37 13.85
CA ASN A 66 6.76 -4.88 12.53
C ASN A 66 6.79 -3.74 11.49
N LEU A 67 7.99 -3.42 10.99
CA LEU A 67 8.18 -2.39 9.97
C LEU A 67 7.34 -2.66 8.70
N LYS A 68 7.29 -3.92 8.23
CA LYS A 68 6.45 -4.30 7.08
C LYS A 68 4.99 -3.94 7.32
N GLY A 69 4.43 -4.36 8.46
CA GLY A 69 3.04 -4.05 8.82
C GLY A 69 2.76 -2.56 8.94
N TYR A 70 3.71 -1.79 9.48
CA TYR A 70 3.61 -0.33 9.53
C TYR A 70 3.53 0.30 8.12
N LEU A 71 4.44 -0.07 7.23
CA LEU A 71 4.44 0.44 5.85
C LEU A 71 3.18 0.03 5.08
N MET A 72 2.71 -1.22 5.26
CA MET A 72 1.44 -1.69 4.68
C MET A 72 0.24 -0.85 5.15
N ARG A 73 0.23 -0.50 6.44
CA ARG A 73 -0.79 0.40 7.00
C ARG A 73 -0.76 1.77 6.35
N CYS A 74 0.44 2.34 6.18
CA CYS A 74 0.60 3.64 5.54
C CYS A 74 0.07 3.62 4.09
N VAL A 75 0.41 2.59 3.32
CA VAL A 75 -0.09 2.42 1.94
C VAL A 75 -1.60 2.27 1.92
N ALA A 76 -2.18 1.39 2.75
CA ALA A 76 -3.63 1.18 2.79
C ALA A 76 -4.39 2.47 3.15
N ASN A 77 -3.90 3.23 4.14
CA ASN A 77 -4.50 4.51 4.52
C ASN A 77 -4.37 5.56 3.41
N ARG A 78 -3.20 5.64 2.76
CA ARG A 78 -3.00 6.57 1.64
C ARG A 78 -3.90 6.24 0.47
N ALA A 79 -3.97 4.97 0.07
CA ALA A 79 -4.85 4.50 -1.00
C ALA A 79 -6.33 4.80 -0.71
N LYS A 80 -6.81 4.54 0.51
CA LYS A 80 -8.19 4.91 0.91
C LYS A 80 -8.46 6.40 0.78
N ASN A 81 -7.52 7.24 1.17
CA ASN A 81 -7.66 8.69 1.05
C ASN A 81 -7.73 9.14 -0.42
N LEU A 82 -6.95 8.51 -1.31
CA LEU A 82 -7.01 8.77 -2.75
C LEU A 82 -8.37 8.37 -3.33
N ILE A 83 -8.85 7.15 -3.03
CA ILE A 83 -10.18 6.68 -3.47
C ILE A 83 -11.28 7.63 -2.99
N LYS A 84 -11.23 8.02 -1.70
CA LYS A 84 -12.22 8.95 -1.14
C LYS A 84 -12.20 10.32 -1.83
N ARG A 85 -11.01 10.84 -2.15
CA ARG A 85 -10.88 12.10 -2.89
C ARG A 85 -11.47 11.99 -4.29
N GLN A 86 -11.19 10.93 -5.03
CA GLN A 86 -11.77 10.69 -6.36
C GLN A 86 -13.29 10.61 -6.32
N GLN A 87 -13.88 10.00 -5.29
CA GLN A 87 -15.33 9.91 -5.10
C GLN A 87 -15.98 11.26 -4.74
N LEU A 88 -15.25 12.16 -4.09
CA LEU A 88 -15.77 13.47 -3.65
C LEU A 88 -15.57 14.59 -4.70
N GLN A 89 -14.72 14.37 -5.70
CA GLN A 89 -14.57 15.31 -6.81
C GLN A 89 -15.48 14.88 -7.97
N PRO A 90 -16.62 15.55 -8.24
CA PRO A 90 -17.28 15.42 -9.52
C PRO A 90 -16.31 15.98 -10.57
N VAL A 91 -16.16 15.23 -11.66
CA VAL A 91 -15.35 15.51 -12.85
C VAL A 91 -15.17 17.02 -13.10
N HIS A 92 -14.11 17.59 -12.60
CA HIS A 92 -13.60 18.88 -13.01
C HIS A 92 -12.09 18.77 -13.16
N GLN A 93 -11.71 18.82 -14.43
CA GLN A 93 -10.43 19.20 -15.02
C GLN A 93 -9.19 18.96 -14.15
N ILE A 94 -8.40 18.06 -14.68
CA ILE A 94 -7.00 17.86 -14.37
C ILE A 94 -6.28 19.20 -14.54
N ASP A 95 -6.09 19.95 -13.47
CA ASP A 95 -4.97 20.85 -13.37
C ASP A 95 -3.79 19.97 -12.99
N GLU A 96 -2.96 19.62 -13.96
CA GLU A 96 -1.66 19.03 -13.75
C GLU A 96 -0.87 19.94 -12.80
N PRO A 97 -0.46 19.49 -11.62
CA PRO A 97 0.60 20.18 -10.92
C PRO A 97 1.89 19.90 -11.70
N ASP A 98 2.40 20.96 -12.29
CA ASP A 98 3.71 21.06 -12.92
C ASP A 98 4.80 20.70 -11.90
N TYR A 99 5.08 19.43 -11.76
CA TYR A 99 6.28 18.93 -11.10
C TYR A 99 7.28 18.54 -12.16
N ALA A 100 7.94 19.57 -12.72
CA ALA A 100 9.24 19.41 -13.34
C ALA A 100 10.23 18.92 -12.29
N GLY A 101 10.31 17.64 -12.15
CA GLY A 101 11.28 16.90 -11.36
C GLY A 101 11.72 15.70 -12.15
N GLU A 102 12.65 15.94 -13.11
CA GLU A 102 13.45 14.87 -13.68
C GLU A 102 14.15 14.11 -12.54
N GLN A 103 13.62 12.97 -12.19
CA GLN A 103 14.41 11.92 -11.57
C GLN A 103 14.16 10.64 -12.33
N ASP A 104 15.05 10.41 -13.30
CA ASP A 104 15.35 9.10 -13.85
C ASP A 104 15.48 8.08 -12.72
N CYS A 105 14.44 7.28 -12.54
CA CYS A 105 14.58 5.98 -11.92
C CYS A 105 14.16 4.93 -12.95
N PRO A 106 15.09 4.51 -13.87
CA PRO A 106 14.78 3.55 -14.92
C PRO A 106 14.61 2.12 -14.41
N GLU A 107 14.78 1.88 -13.11
CA GLU A 107 14.75 0.53 -12.54
C GLU A 107 13.46 0.31 -11.74
N GLY A 108 12.45 -0.24 -12.40
CA GLY A 108 11.37 -0.92 -11.71
C GLY A 108 9.95 -0.50 -11.97
N ARG A 109 9.58 -0.15 -13.20
CA ARG A 109 8.17 -0.24 -13.58
C ARG A 109 7.73 -1.69 -13.35
N LEU A 110 6.75 -1.87 -12.48
CA LEU A 110 6.12 -3.17 -12.30
C LEU A 110 5.55 -3.58 -13.66
N ILE A 111 6.20 -4.54 -14.34
CA ILE A 111 5.64 -5.17 -15.55
C ILE A 111 4.46 -6.00 -15.05
N VAL A 112 3.30 -5.35 -14.96
CA VAL A 112 2.07 -6.01 -14.57
C VAL A 112 1.62 -6.83 -15.76
N SER A 113 1.63 -8.16 -15.64
CA SER A 113 1.10 -9.04 -16.69
C SER A 113 -0.40 -8.78 -16.89
N GLU A 114 -0.91 -9.09 -18.09
CA GLU A 114 -2.35 -8.97 -18.38
C GLU A 114 -3.20 -9.76 -17.37
N GLU A 115 -2.71 -10.93 -16.93
CA GLU A 115 -3.37 -11.74 -15.92
C GLU A 115 -3.42 -11.06 -14.57
N SER A 116 -2.33 -10.40 -14.16
CA SER A 116 -2.30 -9.61 -12.92
C SER A 116 -3.24 -8.40 -13.00
N MET A 117 -3.33 -7.74 -14.16
CA MET A 117 -4.28 -6.63 -14.37
C MET A 117 -5.72 -7.08 -14.21
N ARG A 118 -6.10 -8.22 -14.77
CA ARG A 118 -7.46 -8.79 -14.59
C ARG A 118 -7.80 -9.02 -13.12
N ILE A 119 -6.83 -9.50 -12.33
CA ILE A 119 -7.00 -9.69 -10.89
C ILE A 119 -7.23 -8.34 -10.19
N PHE A 120 -6.42 -7.32 -10.50
CA PHE A 120 -6.57 -5.99 -9.90
C PHE A 120 -7.89 -5.31 -10.30
N GLU A 121 -8.34 -5.46 -11.55
CA GLU A 121 -9.65 -5.00 -12.00
C GLU A 121 -10.80 -5.71 -11.27
N ALA A 122 -10.69 -7.03 -11.06
CA ALA A 122 -11.66 -7.78 -10.26
C ALA A 122 -11.67 -7.30 -8.79
N MET A 123 -10.49 -7.04 -8.23
CA MET A 123 -10.35 -6.46 -6.90
C MET A 123 -11.01 -5.08 -6.81
N ALA A 124 -10.92 -4.24 -7.85
CA ALA A 124 -11.54 -2.91 -7.89
C ALA A 124 -13.07 -2.95 -7.80
N LYS A 125 -13.71 -4.06 -8.22
CA LYS A 125 -15.16 -4.28 -8.13
C LYS A 125 -15.64 -4.66 -6.73
N LEU A 126 -14.72 -5.01 -5.81
CA LEU A 126 -15.08 -5.30 -4.43
C LEU A 126 -15.44 -4.04 -3.65
N PRO A 127 -16.36 -4.12 -2.66
CA PRO A 127 -16.51 -3.08 -1.65
C PRO A 127 -15.16 -2.78 -0.97
N CYS A 128 -14.94 -1.50 -0.64
CA CYS A 128 -13.66 -0.99 -0.15
C CYS A 128 -13.12 -1.80 1.04
N GLU A 129 -13.99 -2.12 2.03
CA GLU A 129 -13.56 -2.87 3.22
C GLU A 129 -13.20 -4.34 2.91
N GLN A 130 -13.84 -4.97 1.93
CA GLN A 130 -13.51 -6.34 1.51
C GLN A 130 -12.20 -6.33 0.74
N ARG A 131 -12.03 -5.40 -0.19
CA ARG A 131 -10.81 -5.21 -0.97
C ARG A 131 -9.60 -4.97 -0.07
N GLU A 132 -9.75 -4.09 0.94
CA GLU A 132 -8.69 -3.78 1.88
C GLU A 132 -8.23 -5.02 2.66
N VAL A 133 -9.17 -5.77 3.24
CA VAL A 133 -8.83 -6.98 4.00
C VAL A 133 -8.18 -8.05 3.12
N VAL A 134 -8.70 -8.26 1.91
CA VAL A 134 -8.15 -9.22 0.95
C VAL A 134 -6.73 -8.82 0.53
N SER A 135 -6.51 -7.54 0.20
CA SER A 135 -5.20 -7.02 -0.19
C SER A 135 -4.16 -7.15 0.92
N LEU A 136 -4.51 -6.75 2.14
CA LEU A 136 -3.61 -6.83 3.29
C LEU A 136 -3.27 -8.27 3.66
N HIS A 137 -4.24 -9.20 3.54
CA HIS A 137 -3.99 -10.60 3.88
C HIS A 137 -3.19 -11.34 2.80
N ILE A 138 -3.60 -11.23 1.52
CA ILE A 138 -2.99 -11.98 0.42
C ILE A 138 -1.66 -11.35 0.01
N HIS A 139 -1.66 -10.06 -0.34
CA HIS A 139 -0.47 -9.37 -0.85
C HIS A 139 0.41 -8.84 0.28
N GLY A 140 -0.19 -8.26 1.33
CA GLY A 140 0.51 -7.78 2.51
C GLY A 140 1.02 -8.88 3.45
N GLN A 141 0.55 -10.14 3.28
CA GLN A 141 0.88 -11.28 4.13
C GLN A 141 0.60 -11.04 5.62
N MET A 142 -0.34 -10.15 5.92
CA MET A 142 -0.73 -9.84 7.29
C MET A 142 -1.68 -10.89 7.85
N LYS A 143 -1.54 -11.19 9.14
CA LYS A 143 -2.47 -12.07 9.86
C LYS A 143 -3.78 -11.33 10.14
N PHE A 144 -4.90 -12.04 10.20
CA PHE A 144 -6.20 -11.44 10.51
C PHE A 144 -6.22 -10.62 11.80
N ARG A 145 -5.44 -11.04 12.80
CA ARG A 145 -5.29 -10.30 14.06
C ARG A 145 -4.62 -8.94 13.84
N GLU A 146 -3.55 -8.90 13.06
CA GLU A 146 -2.83 -7.66 12.73
C GLU A 146 -3.71 -6.70 11.93
N ILE A 147 -4.50 -7.25 10.98
CA ILE A 147 -5.47 -6.49 10.20
C ILE A 147 -6.60 -5.95 11.10
N ALA A 148 -7.10 -6.76 12.04
CA ALA A 148 -8.15 -6.36 12.97
C ALA A 148 -7.68 -5.22 13.88
N GLU A 149 -6.46 -5.31 14.42
CA GLU A 149 -5.82 -4.26 15.21
C GLU A 149 -5.62 -2.98 14.38
N GLN A 150 -5.21 -3.12 13.10
CA GLN A 150 -5.00 -1.99 12.20
C GLN A 150 -6.30 -1.26 11.83
N LEU A 151 -7.36 -2.00 11.55
CA LEU A 151 -8.64 -1.46 11.10
C LEU A 151 -9.59 -1.12 12.27
N GLU A 152 -9.15 -1.37 13.52
CA GLU A 152 -9.93 -1.16 14.74
C GLU A 152 -11.30 -1.88 14.72
N VAL A 153 -11.30 -3.10 14.17
CA VAL A 153 -12.48 -3.96 14.07
C VAL A 153 -12.22 -5.32 14.72
N SER A 154 -13.30 -6.10 14.94
CA SER A 154 -13.15 -7.46 15.47
C SER A 154 -12.49 -8.40 14.45
N ILE A 155 -11.79 -9.44 14.93
CA ILE A 155 -11.22 -10.49 14.07
C ILE A 155 -12.34 -11.17 13.26
N ASN A 156 -13.52 -11.37 13.85
CA ASN A 156 -14.68 -11.95 13.16
C ASN A 156 -15.14 -11.08 11.97
N THR A 157 -15.09 -9.75 12.14
CA THR A 157 -15.38 -8.80 11.06
C THR A 157 -14.38 -8.94 9.92
N VAL A 158 -13.08 -9.04 10.24
CA VAL A 158 -12.02 -9.25 9.23
C VAL A 158 -12.23 -10.57 8.48
N GLN A 159 -12.47 -11.66 9.21
CA GLN A 159 -12.72 -12.97 8.60
C GLN A 159 -13.96 -12.98 7.69
N SER A 160 -15.03 -12.31 8.12
CA SER A 160 -16.26 -12.20 7.32
C SER A 160 -16.01 -11.38 6.05
N ARG A 161 -15.33 -10.21 6.15
CA ARG A 161 -14.95 -9.39 5.00
C ARG A 161 -14.07 -10.15 4.02
N TYR A 162 -13.09 -10.90 4.54
CA TYR A 162 -12.22 -11.75 3.71
C TYR A 162 -13.03 -12.82 2.97
N ARG A 163 -13.85 -13.60 3.69
CA ARG A 163 -14.65 -14.66 3.09
C ARG A 163 -15.57 -14.14 1.98
N TYR A 164 -16.33 -13.07 2.27
CA TYR A 164 -17.22 -12.47 1.27
C TYR A 164 -16.46 -11.85 0.10
N GLY A 165 -15.28 -11.26 0.35
CA GLY A 165 -14.41 -10.74 -0.69
C GLY A 165 -13.94 -11.84 -1.64
N ILE A 166 -13.44 -12.95 -1.11
CA ILE A 166 -13.00 -14.11 -1.92
C ILE A 166 -14.16 -14.75 -2.68
N GLU A 167 -15.33 -14.87 -2.06
CA GLU A 167 -16.52 -15.41 -2.72
C GLU A 167 -16.92 -14.57 -3.93
N LYS A 168 -16.95 -13.24 -3.78
CA LYS A 168 -17.21 -12.33 -4.91
C LYS A 168 -16.12 -12.38 -5.98
N LEU A 169 -14.84 -12.40 -5.60
CA LEU A 169 -13.75 -12.51 -6.57
C LEU A 169 -13.89 -13.73 -7.47
N ARG A 170 -14.31 -14.87 -6.92
CA ARG A 170 -14.56 -16.09 -7.70
C ARG A 170 -15.67 -15.93 -8.75
N THR A 171 -16.55 -14.94 -8.59
CA THR A 171 -17.60 -14.66 -9.58
C THR A 171 -17.14 -13.68 -10.66
N PHE A 172 -16.04 -12.98 -10.45
CA PHE A 172 -15.50 -11.99 -11.38
C PHE A 172 -14.36 -12.53 -12.24
N LEU A 173 -13.71 -13.61 -11.78
CA LEU A 173 -12.62 -14.33 -12.46
C LEU A 173 -13.12 -15.60 -13.13
#